data_6416748cb4d1c51d5205137f7cae96dd
#
_entry.id   6416748cb4d1c51d5205137f7cae96dd
#
_cell.length_a   1.000
_cell.length_b   1.000
_cell.length_c   1.000
_cell.angle_alpha   90.00
_cell.angle_beta   90.00
_cell.angle_gamma   90.00
#
_symmetry.space_group_name_H-M   'P 1'
#
loop_
_entity.id
_entity.type
_entity.pdbx_description
1 polymer ?
#
loop_
_entity_poly.entity_id
_entity_poly.type
_entity_poly.pdbx_seq_one_letter_code
_entity_poly.pdbx_strand_id
1 'polypeptide(L)'
;NTECQLSFADATRKYIEAGKDLEGKGFEFSKRMLKEDLRWHFRRYGRDGNVILIDFKQFFPSVSHEEIFKRHEKLLLNPDIRKIGDDVVNTVSGGVGLPLGVEPSQAEMIAFPSALDNFIKCQLSIKCAGHYMDDYYVIVPPDRDAKEIMALIVAKAESLKLTVSKSKSRIVPLTKPFRYCKAKFILTETGRVVMNGNRDGVKRARRKIKAFRTKIQNGEMSYDDLWTSVNGMLAYFESYDDHNRVLRLRRLFYSVFGFSPERIENFRERGKKDEICCA
;
A
#
# COMPACT_ATOMS: atom_id res chain seq x y z
N ASN A 1 -24.80 -19.31 -11.12
CA ASN A 1 -23.46 -19.58 -10.53
C ASN A 1 -22.54 -18.40 -10.83
N THR A 2 -22.71 -17.36 -10.08
CA THR A 2 -21.76 -16.25 -10.02
C THR A 2 -20.68 -16.65 -9.03
N GLU A 3 -19.56 -17.12 -9.52
CA GLU A 3 -18.33 -17.11 -8.74
C GLU A 3 -18.04 -15.66 -8.41
N CYS A 4 -18.48 -15.24 -7.22
CA CYS A 4 -18.14 -13.96 -6.66
C CYS A 4 -16.62 -13.92 -6.55
N GLN A 5 -15.97 -13.01 -7.25
CA GLN A 5 -14.53 -12.86 -7.13
C GLN A 5 -14.20 -12.66 -5.66
N LEU A 6 -13.40 -13.56 -5.13
CA LEU A 6 -12.99 -13.53 -3.72
C LEU A 6 -12.48 -12.14 -3.35
N SER A 7 -12.90 -11.65 -2.18
CA SER A 7 -12.31 -10.44 -1.61
C SER A 7 -10.80 -10.62 -1.44
N PHE A 8 -10.06 -9.53 -1.31
CA PHE A 8 -8.63 -9.60 -1.01
C PHE A 8 -8.36 -10.44 0.25
N ALA A 9 -9.21 -10.32 1.26
CA ALA A 9 -9.13 -11.11 2.48
C ALA A 9 -9.33 -12.61 2.24
N ASP A 10 -10.31 -13.00 1.40
CA ASP A 10 -10.54 -14.40 1.06
C ASP A 10 -9.41 -14.96 0.19
N ALA A 11 -8.89 -14.16 -0.74
CA ALA A 11 -7.72 -14.55 -1.51
C ALA A 11 -6.49 -14.72 -0.62
N THR A 12 -6.30 -13.87 0.37
CA THR A 12 -5.22 -13.97 1.36
C THR A 12 -5.37 -15.22 2.20
N ARG A 13 -6.58 -15.51 2.72
CA ARG A 13 -6.87 -16.72 3.47
C ARG A 13 -6.58 -18.00 2.66
N LYS A 14 -7.07 -18.09 1.44
CA LYS A 14 -6.81 -19.24 0.55
C LYS A 14 -5.32 -19.42 0.26
N TYR A 15 -4.56 -18.35 0.18
CA TYR A 15 -3.11 -18.42 -0.01
C TYR A 15 -2.37 -18.93 1.22
N ILE A 16 -2.80 -18.50 2.42
CA ILE A 16 -2.28 -19.01 3.70
C ILE A 16 -2.60 -20.49 3.84
N GLU A 17 -3.86 -20.89 3.61
CA GLU A 17 -4.31 -22.26 3.64
C GLU A 17 -3.57 -23.17 2.62
N ALA A 18 -3.18 -22.62 1.48
CA ALA A 18 -2.39 -23.33 0.47
C ALA A 18 -0.90 -23.39 0.78
N GLY A 19 -0.44 -22.86 1.94
CA GLY A 19 0.98 -22.81 2.32
C GLY A 19 1.85 -22.00 1.37
N LYS A 20 1.26 -21.11 0.58
CA LYS A 20 1.99 -20.26 -0.35
C LYS A 20 2.43 -18.99 0.36
N ASP A 21 3.69 -18.63 0.13
CA ASP A 21 4.27 -17.41 0.67
C ASP A 21 3.48 -16.18 0.25
N LEU A 22 3.14 -15.32 1.22
CA LEU A 22 2.47 -14.03 1.01
C LEU A 22 3.44 -12.95 0.56
N GLU A 23 4.69 -13.31 0.31
CA GLU A 23 5.72 -12.39 -0.14
C GLU A 23 5.25 -11.58 -1.35
N GLY A 24 5.33 -10.26 -1.25
CA GLY A 24 4.93 -9.34 -2.30
C GLY A 24 3.43 -8.99 -2.38
N LYS A 25 2.58 -9.42 -1.42
CA LYS A 25 1.14 -9.08 -1.40
C LYS A 25 0.77 -7.90 -0.51
N GLY A 26 1.75 -7.14 -0.04
CA GLY A 26 1.53 -5.93 0.74
C GLY A 26 1.15 -4.72 -0.13
N PHE A 27 1.61 -3.58 0.31
CA PHE A 27 1.41 -2.26 -0.28
C PHE A 27 1.68 -2.16 -1.80
N GLU A 28 2.75 -2.80 -2.28
CA GLU A 28 3.09 -2.82 -3.72
C GLU A 28 2.08 -3.63 -4.55
N PHE A 29 1.58 -4.73 -3.98
CA PHE A 29 0.55 -5.54 -4.62
C PHE A 29 -0.74 -4.73 -4.84
N SER A 30 -1.20 -3.99 -3.83
CA SER A 30 -2.40 -3.17 -3.94
C SER A 30 -2.27 -2.07 -5.01
N LYS A 31 -1.10 -1.44 -5.11
CA LYS A 31 -0.81 -0.48 -6.19
C LYS A 31 -0.81 -1.11 -7.58
N ARG A 32 -0.28 -2.33 -7.70
CA ARG A 32 -0.29 -3.09 -8.95
C ARG A 32 -1.72 -3.47 -9.36
N MET A 33 -2.53 -3.94 -8.42
CA MET A 33 -3.95 -4.22 -8.65
C MET A 33 -4.68 -3.00 -9.19
N LEU A 34 -4.50 -1.82 -8.58
CA LEU A 34 -5.10 -0.59 -9.10
C LEU A 34 -4.62 -0.26 -10.53
N LYS A 35 -3.34 -0.48 -10.86
CA LYS A 35 -2.84 -0.28 -12.24
C LYS A 35 -3.56 -1.22 -13.22
N GLU A 36 -3.78 -2.46 -12.86
CA GLU A 36 -4.48 -3.46 -13.68
C GLU A 36 -5.96 -3.13 -13.84
N ASP A 37 -6.63 -2.73 -12.76
CA ASP A 37 -8.03 -2.29 -12.78
C ASP A 37 -8.24 -1.05 -13.66
N LEU A 38 -7.34 -0.07 -13.58
CA LEU A 38 -7.38 1.11 -14.45
C LEU A 38 -7.19 0.75 -15.93
N ARG A 39 -6.30 -0.20 -16.23
CA ARG A 39 -6.10 -0.71 -17.61
C ARG A 39 -7.32 -1.47 -18.10
N TRP A 40 -7.93 -2.28 -17.23
CA TRP A 40 -9.15 -3.02 -17.55
C TRP A 40 -10.31 -2.05 -17.82
N HIS A 41 -10.49 -1.05 -16.96
CA HIS A 41 -11.49 -0.01 -17.13
C HIS A 41 -11.29 0.77 -18.44
N PHE A 42 -10.04 1.19 -18.70
CA PHE A 42 -9.71 1.95 -19.92
C PHE A 42 -10.09 1.20 -21.21
N ARG A 43 -9.86 -0.11 -21.27
CA ARG A 43 -10.21 -0.92 -22.44
C ARG A 43 -11.71 -0.94 -22.76
N ARG A 44 -12.57 -0.66 -21.79
CA ARG A 44 -14.03 -0.68 -21.94
C ARG A 44 -14.65 0.71 -22.05
N TYR A 45 -14.13 1.66 -21.32
CA TYR A 45 -14.76 2.96 -21.11
C TYR A 45 -13.79 4.13 -21.36
N GLY A 46 -12.57 3.87 -21.80
CA GLY A 46 -11.57 4.92 -21.94
C GLY A 46 -11.24 5.55 -20.58
N ARG A 47 -11.24 6.88 -20.53
CA ARG A 47 -11.05 7.67 -19.32
C ARG A 47 -12.35 8.13 -18.68
N ASP A 48 -13.49 7.70 -19.22
CA ASP A 48 -14.80 8.07 -18.70
C ASP A 48 -15.10 7.28 -17.43
N GLY A 49 -15.68 7.95 -16.44
CA GLY A 49 -15.94 7.39 -15.11
C GLY A 49 -15.13 8.06 -14.01
N ASN A 50 -15.27 7.51 -12.83
CA ASN A 50 -14.72 8.09 -11.60
C ASN A 50 -13.99 7.04 -10.77
N VAL A 51 -13.02 7.47 -9.96
CA VAL A 51 -12.51 6.69 -8.84
C VAL A 51 -13.04 7.29 -7.54
N ILE A 52 -13.65 6.45 -6.71
CA ILE A 52 -13.97 6.76 -5.33
C ILE A 52 -12.77 6.33 -4.48
N LEU A 53 -12.27 7.23 -3.66
CA LEU A 53 -11.21 6.97 -2.68
C LEU A 53 -11.82 7.12 -1.30
N ILE A 54 -11.66 6.10 -0.45
CA ILE A 54 -12.22 6.08 0.90
C ILE A 54 -11.10 5.88 1.90
N ASP A 55 -11.13 6.67 2.97
CA ASP A 55 -10.24 6.59 4.12
C ASP A 55 -11.11 6.47 5.37
N PHE A 56 -10.77 5.61 6.32
CA PHE A 56 -11.50 5.46 7.56
C PHE A 56 -10.86 6.28 8.68
N LYS A 57 -11.70 6.78 9.58
CA LYS A 57 -11.22 7.46 10.79
C LYS A 57 -10.76 6.42 11.80
N GLN A 58 -9.54 6.59 12.30
CA GLN A 58 -9.03 5.77 13.40
C GLN A 58 -9.28 4.26 13.19
N PHE A 59 -8.94 3.73 12.02
CA PHE A 59 -9.32 2.39 11.57
C PHE A 59 -9.06 1.32 12.65
N PHE A 60 -7.83 1.18 13.15
CA PHE A 60 -7.49 0.24 14.23
C PHE A 60 -8.20 0.57 15.57
N PRO A 61 -8.20 1.80 16.07
CA PRO A 61 -8.85 2.15 17.34
C PRO A 61 -10.39 2.07 17.33
N SER A 62 -11.03 2.05 16.15
CA SER A 62 -12.50 2.12 16.05
C SER A 62 -13.19 0.77 15.84
N VAL A 63 -12.42 -0.30 15.62
CA VAL A 63 -13.00 -1.62 15.34
C VAL A 63 -13.70 -2.17 16.57
N SER A 64 -14.96 -2.60 16.41
CA SER A 64 -15.77 -3.19 17.47
C SER A 64 -15.30 -4.61 17.81
N HIS A 65 -15.00 -4.89 19.08
CA HIS A 65 -14.69 -6.24 19.56
C HIS A 65 -15.84 -7.20 19.30
N GLU A 66 -17.08 -6.79 19.48
CA GLU A 66 -18.27 -7.59 19.20
C GLU A 66 -18.28 -8.11 17.76
N GLU A 67 -17.96 -7.25 16.79
CA GLU A 67 -17.90 -7.64 15.38
C GLU A 67 -16.72 -8.58 15.08
N ILE A 68 -15.60 -8.40 15.78
CA ILE A 68 -14.45 -9.31 15.67
C ILE A 68 -14.82 -10.68 16.25
N PHE A 69 -15.40 -10.75 17.44
CA PHE A 69 -15.77 -12.04 18.06
C PHE A 69 -16.80 -12.80 17.23
N LYS A 70 -17.79 -12.12 16.65
CA LYS A 70 -18.71 -12.76 15.68
C LYS A 70 -17.98 -13.35 14.46
N ARG A 71 -16.89 -12.74 14.06
CA ARG A 71 -16.05 -13.26 12.97
C ARG A 71 -15.21 -14.45 13.43
N HIS A 72 -14.59 -14.36 14.61
CA HIS A 72 -13.84 -15.46 15.21
C HIS A 72 -14.71 -16.71 15.34
N GLU A 73 -15.95 -16.58 15.78
CA GLU A 73 -16.90 -17.71 15.85
C GLU A 73 -17.13 -18.38 14.49
N LYS A 74 -17.17 -17.61 13.41
CA LYS A 74 -17.41 -18.13 12.06
C LYS A 74 -16.16 -18.69 11.39
N LEU A 75 -14.99 -18.11 11.65
CA LEU A 75 -13.77 -18.37 10.90
C LEU A 75 -12.78 -19.25 11.66
N LEU A 76 -12.70 -19.12 12.98
CA LEU A 76 -11.78 -19.86 13.82
C LEU A 76 -12.50 -21.07 14.42
N LEU A 77 -12.51 -22.16 13.67
CA LEU A 77 -13.20 -23.39 14.08
C LEU A 77 -12.53 -24.09 15.26
N ASN A 78 -11.20 -23.91 15.42
CA ASN A 78 -10.47 -24.45 16.57
C ASN A 78 -10.68 -23.54 17.79
N PRO A 79 -11.24 -24.08 18.92
CA PRO A 79 -11.53 -23.27 20.11
C PRO A 79 -10.29 -22.62 20.76
N ASP A 80 -9.15 -23.31 20.73
CA ASP A 80 -7.92 -22.82 21.34
C ASP A 80 -7.36 -21.62 20.54
N ILE A 81 -7.37 -21.74 19.19
CA ILE A 81 -6.96 -20.62 18.31
C ILE A 81 -7.91 -19.44 18.47
N ARG A 82 -9.22 -19.71 18.56
CA ARG A 82 -10.21 -18.65 18.79
C ARG A 82 -9.98 -17.95 20.12
N LYS A 83 -9.73 -18.71 21.19
CA LYS A 83 -9.44 -18.13 22.51
C LYS A 83 -8.21 -17.23 22.47
N ILE A 84 -7.13 -17.66 21.80
CA ILE A 84 -5.93 -16.82 21.63
C ILE A 84 -6.26 -15.52 20.89
N GLY A 85 -7.05 -15.59 19.81
CA GLY A 85 -7.51 -14.42 19.07
C GLY A 85 -8.33 -13.46 19.95
N ASP A 86 -9.29 -14.01 20.70
CA ASP A 86 -10.13 -13.24 21.62
C ASP A 86 -9.33 -12.59 22.76
N ASP A 87 -8.34 -13.31 23.31
CA ASP A 87 -7.44 -12.82 24.34
C ASP A 87 -6.60 -11.63 23.82
N VAL A 88 -6.10 -11.70 22.60
CA VAL A 88 -5.39 -10.59 21.96
C VAL A 88 -6.28 -9.35 21.81
N VAL A 89 -7.51 -9.53 21.35
CA VAL A 89 -8.49 -8.44 21.22
C VAL A 89 -8.79 -7.82 22.59
N ASN A 90 -8.98 -8.64 23.62
CA ASN A 90 -9.29 -8.21 24.99
C ASN A 90 -8.13 -7.49 25.71
N THR A 91 -6.92 -7.47 25.14
CA THR A 91 -5.82 -6.65 25.70
C THR A 91 -6.12 -5.15 25.63
N VAL A 92 -7.04 -4.74 24.76
CA VAL A 92 -7.52 -3.36 24.68
C VAL A 92 -8.85 -3.25 25.42
N SER A 93 -8.91 -2.39 26.43
CA SER A 93 -10.11 -2.14 27.22
C SER A 93 -11.12 -1.26 26.46
N GLY A 94 -12.41 -1.36 26.81
CA GLY A 94 -13.45 -0.48 26.30
C GLY A 94 -14.27 -1.04 25.13
N GLY A 95 -14.06 -2.30 24.74
CA GLY A 95 -14.87 -2.99 23.73
C GLY A 95 -14.66 -2.52 22.29
N VAL A 96 -13.66 -1.66 22.06
CA VAL A 96 -13.28 -1.15 20.73
C VAL A 96 -11.76 -1.02 20.60
N GLY A 97 -11.28 -1.21 19.39
CA GLY A 97 -9.87 -1.06 19.05
C GLY A 97 -9.08 -2.37 19.10
N LEU A 98 -7.95 -2.37 18.44
CA LEU A 98 -7.00 -3.48 18.40
C LEU A 98 -5.62 -3.03 18.87
N PRO A 99 -4.85 -3.89 19.53
CA PRO A 99 -3.50 -3.55 19.94
C PRO A 99 -2.62 -3.30 18.70
N LEU A 100 -1.87 -2.19 18.73
CA LEU A 100 -0.97 -1.83 17.64
C LEU A 100 0.35 -2.59 17.76
N GLY A 101 0.92 -2.97 16.61
CA GLY A 101 2.24 -3.59 16.55
C GLY A 101 2.26 -5.10 16.77
N VAL A 102 1.12 -5.75 16.92
CA VAL A 102 1.01 -7.20 16.99
C VAL A 102 0.44 -7.78 15.68
N GLU A 103 1.02 -8.88 15.24
CA GLU A 103 0.69 -9.51 13.95
C GLU A 103 -0.78 -9.96 13.85
N PRO A 104 -1.40 -10.59 14.88
CA PRO A 104 -2.82 -10.93 14.85
C PRO A 104 -3.73 -9.73 14.56
N SER A 105 -3.46 -8.57 15.15
CA SER A 105 -4.25 -7.36 14.87
C SER A 105 -4.13 -6.89 13.41
N GLN A 106 -2.96 -7.06 12.79
CA GLN A 106 -2.80 -6.75 11.37
C GLN A 106 -3.58 -7.71 10.49
N ALA A 107 -3.57 -9.01 10.81
CA ALA A 107 -4.36 -10.02 10.11
C ALA A 107 -5.87 -9.74 10.23
N GLU A 108 -6.35 -9.39 11.43
CA GLU A 108 -7.74 -8.99 11.64
C GLU A 108 -8.11 -7.76 10.81
N MET A 109 -7.28 -6.72 10.79
CA MET A 109 -7.57 -5.49 10.04
C MET A 109 -7.54 -5.68 8.51
N ILE A 110 -6.80 -6.65 8.01
CA ILE A 110 -6.87 -7.04 6.60
C ILE A 110 -8.19 -7.79 6.32
N ALA A 111 -8.61 -8.64 7.23
CA ALA A 111 -9.78 -9.49 7.07
C ALA A 111 -11.11 -8.79 7.44
N PHE A 112 -11.10 -7.87 8.39
CA PHE A 112 -12.31 -7.20 8.91
C PHE A 112 -13.15 -6.53 7.82
N PRO A 113 -12.57 -5.82 6.82
CA PRO A 113 -13.35 -5.18 5.77
C PRO A 113 -13.94 -6.11 4.72
N SER A 114 -13.72 -7.43 4.78
CA SER A 114 -14.19 -8.37 3.75
C SER A 114 -15.70 -8.31 3.48
N ALA A 115 -16.51 -7.97 4.49
CA ALA A 115 -17.95 -7.75 4.30
C ALA A 115 -18.24 -6.53 3.40
N LEU A 116 -17.41 -5.48 3.49
CA LEU A 116 -17.50 -4.31 2.62
C LEU A 116 -17.00 -4.64 1.22
N ASP A 117 -15.90 -5.41 1.08
CA ASP A 117 -15.39 -5.86 -0.20
C ASP A 117 -16.42 -6.69 -0.96
N ASN A 118 -17.06 -7.64 -0.27
CA ASN A 118 -18.13 -8.46 -0.84
C ASN A 118 -19.35 -7.62 -1.23
N PHE A 119 -19.72 -6.62 -0.43
CA PHE A 119 -20.79 -5.68 -0.78
C PHE A 119 -20.46 -4.94 -2.10
N ILE A 120 -19.26 -4.37 -2.21
CA ILE A 120 -18.83 -3.63 -3.40
C ILE A 120 -18.78 -4.55 -4.63
N LYS A 121 -18.16 -5.73 -4.51
CA LYS A 121 -17.93 -6.62 -5.65
C LYS A 121 -19.17 -7.41 -6.06
N CYS A 122 -19.93 -7.91 -5.11
CA CYS A 122 -21.05 -8.81 -5.36
C CYS A 122 -22.39 -8.08 -5.43
N GLN A 123 -22.71 -7.22 -4.45
CA GLN A 123 -24.01 -6.54 -4.42
C GLN A 123 -24.02 -5.32 -5.33
N LEU A 124 -22.97 -4.49 -5.29
CA LEU A 124 -22.87 -3.38 -6.24
C LEU A 124 -22.32 -3.78 -7.61
N SER A 125 -21.89 -5.02 -7.81
CA SER A 125 -21.33 -5.54 -9.06
C SER A 125 -20.18 -4.70 -9.64
N ILE A 126 -19.35 -4.08 -8.78
CA ILE A 126 -18.20 -3.30 -9.19
C ILE A 126 -16.95 -4.17 -9.11
N LYS A 127 -16.42 -4.52 -10.30
CA LYS A 127 -15.24 -5.42 -10.41
C LYS A 127 -13.92 -4.75 -10.01
N CYS A 128 -13.75 -3.49 -10.42
CA CYS A 128 -12.51 -2.73 -10.23
C CYS A 128 -12.53 -2.01 -8.88
N ALA A 129 -12.26 -2.75 -7.82
CA ALA A 129 -12.20 -2.23 -6.46
C ALA A 129 -11.22 -3.03 -5.63
N GLY A 130 -10.54 -2.36 -4.70
CA GLY A 130 -9.63 -2.99 -3.78
C GLY A 130 -9.25 -2.06 -2.63
N HIS A 131 -8.54 -2.62 -1.65
CA HIS A 131 -8.05 -1.85 -0.52
C HIS A 131 -6.67 -2.32 -0.06
N TYR A 132 -6.02 -1.48 0.71
CA TYR A 132 -4.87 -1.82 1.53
C TYR A 132 -5.07 -1.17 2.90
N MET A 133 -5.33 -2.01 3.92
CA MET A 133 -5.72 -1.54 5.26
C MET A 133 -6.94 -0.60 5.16
N ASP A 134 -6.76 0.67 5.55
CA ASP A 134 -7.77 1.74 5.56
C ASP A 134 -7.94 2.48 4.23
N ASP A 135 -7.00 2.33 3.30
CA ASP A 135 -7.04 2.98 1.98
C ASP A 135 -7.86 2.15 0.98
N TYR A 136 -9.02 2.63 0.54
CA TYR A 136 -9.87 2.00 -0.48
C TYR A 136 -9.87 2.76 -1.79
N TYR A 137 -9.97 2.02 -2.90
CA TYR A 137 -10.35 2.57 -4.20
C TYR A 137 -11.50 1.77 -4.81
N VAL A 138 -12.41 2.47 -5.49
CA VAL A 138 -13.51 1.87 -6.25
C VAL A 138 -13.64 2.63 -7.57
N ILE A 139 -13.44 1.94 -8.70
CA ILE A 139 -13.56 2.54 -10.03
C ILE A 139 -14.99 2.35 -10.51
N VAL A 140 -15.70 3.46 -10.66
CA VAL A 140 -17.11 3.49 -11.07
C VAL A 140 -17.18 3.82 -12.57
N PRO A 141 -17.81 2.96 -13.38
CA PRO A 141 -17.95 3.21 -14.80
C PRO A 141 -18.92 4.38 -15.10
N PRO A 142 -18.91 4.94 -16.32
CA PRO A 142 -19.64 6.17 -16.65
C PRO A 142 -21.17 6.03 -16.64
N ASP A 143 -21.69 4.83 -16.76
CA ASP A 143 -23.11 4.48 -16.73
C ASP A 143 -23.71 4.42 -15.31
N ARG A 144 -22.89 4.69 -14.28
CA ARG A 144 -23.33 4.64 -12.87
C ARG A 144 -22.99 5.93 -12.13
N ASP A 145 -23.86 6.34 -11.20
CA ASP A 145 -23.60 7.52 -10.38
C ASP A 145 -22.62 7.20 -9.24
N ALA A 146 -21.45 7.81 -9.32
CA ALA A 146 -20.41 7.63 -8.30
C ALA A 146 -20.79 8.22 -6.92
N LYS A 147 -21.71 9.20 -6.87
CA LYS A 147 -22.19 9.76 -5.60
C LYS A 147 -23.14 8.77 -4.90
N GLU A 148 -24.02 8.17 -5.66
CA GLU A 148 -24.92 7.12 -5.15
C GLU A 148 -24.11 5.91 -4.65
N ILE A 149 -23.17 5.44 -5.46
CA ILE A 149 -22.28 4.32 -5.07
C ILE A 149 -21.50 4.66 -3.78
N MET A 150 -20.97 5.86 -3.68
CA MET A 150 -20.25 6.28 -2.48
C MET A 150 -21.18 6.31 -1.25
N ALA A 151 -22.41 6.79 -1.39
CA ALA A 151 -23.40 6.81 -0.30
C ALA A 151 -23.74 5.39 0.18
N LEU A 152 -23.95 4.45 -0.73
CA LEU A 152 -24.19 3.03 -0.41
C LEU A 152 -23.00 2.39 0.32
N ILE A 153 -21.77 2.68 -0.13
CA ILE A 153 -20.55 2.17 0.53
C ILE A 153 -20.41 2.76 1.94
N VAL A 154 -20.67 4.06 2.11
CA VAL A 154 -20.65 4.72 3.42
C VAL A 154 -21.67 4.08 4.36
N ALA A 155 -22.91 3.90 3.93
CA ALA A 155 -23.96 3.27 4.72
C ALA A 155 -23.59 1.84 5.14
N LYS A 156 -22.98 1.06 4.21
CA LYS A 156 -22.48 -0.27 4.51
C LYS A 156 -21.34 -0.26 5.52
N ALA A 157 -20.39 0.65 5.37
CA ALA A 157 -19.29 0.81 6.32
C ALA A 157 -19.80 1.18 7.73
N GLU A 158 -20.76 2.09 7.82
CA GLU A 158 -21.41 2.47 9.09
C GLU A 158 -22.13 1.28 9.73
N SER A 159 -22.77 0.41 8.94
CA SER A 159 -23.38 -0.82 9.47
C SER A 159 -22.36 -1.81 10.06
N LEU A 160 -21.08 -1.70 9.66
CA LEU A 160 -19.96 -2.44 10.22
C LEU A 160 -19.24 -1.65 11.34
N LYS A 161 -19.84 -0.56 11.80
CA LYS A 161 -19.28 0.36 12.80
C LYS A 161 -17.96 1.02 12.37
N LEU A 162 -17.69 1.07 11.07
CA LEU A 162 -16.56 1.81 10.49
C LEU A 162 -16.97 3.23 10.12
N THR A 163 -16.21 4.22 10.59
CA THR A 163 -16.49 5.63 10.29
C THR A 163 -15.66 6.11 9.11
N VAL A 164 -16.31 6.51 8.02
CA VAL A 164 -15.65 7.09 6.86
C VAL A 164 -15.19 8.52 7.13
N SER A 165 -13.97 8.85 6.76
CA SER A 165 -13.40 10.20 6.85
C SER A 165 -13.91 11.08 5.71
N LYS A 166 -14.92 11.92 5.98
CA LYS A 166 -15.50 12.84 4.97
C LYS A 166 -14.48 13.82 4.38
N SER A 167 -13.46 14.20 5.14
CA SER A 167 -12.41 15.15 4.67
C SER A 167 -11.38 14.53 3.76
N LYS A 168 -11.14 13.22 3.86
CA LYS A 168 -10.14 12.51 3.06
C LYS A 168 -10.77 11.69 1.94
N SER A 169 -11.99 11.21 2.12
CA SER A 169 -12.73 10.46 1.10
C SER A 169 -13.24 11.39 0.01
N ARG A 170 -13.11 10.97 -1.25
CA ARG A 170 -13.44 11.81 -2.39
C ARG A 170 -13.73 11.00 -3.66
N ILE A 171 -14.50 11.63 -4.55
CA ILE A 171 -14.73 11.15 -5.92
C ILE A 171 -13.84 11.97 -6.85
N VAL A 172 -13.07 11.31 -7.71
CA VAL A 172 -12.17 11.96 -8.65
C VAL A 172 -12.44 11.42 -10.06
N PRO A 173 -12.69 12.26 -11.07
CA PRO A 173 -12.77 11.81 -12.46
C PRO A 173 -11.46 11.14 -12.90
N LEU A 174 -11.53 10.04 -13.64
CA LEU A 174 -10.34 9.32 -14.12
C LEU A 174 -9.49 10.14 -15.10
N THR A 175 -10.03 11.23 -15.64
CA THR A 175 -9.28 12.23 -16.41
C THR A 175 -8.31 13.05 -15.56
N LYS A 176 -8.48 13.07 -14.23
CA LYS A 176 -7.64 13.81 -13.30
C LYS A 176 -6.71 12.87 -12.51
N PRO A 177 -5.50 13.31 -12.15
CA PRO A 177 -4.62 12.56 -11.29
C PRO A 177 -5.20 12.41 -9.88
N PHE A 178 -5.01 11.24 -9.28
CA PHE A 178 -5.43 10.97 -7.90
C PHE A 178 -4.31 10.28 -7.09
N ARG A 179 -4.50 10.18 -5.78
CA ARG A 179 -3.54 9.52 -4.88
C ARG A 179 -4.19 8.32 -4.21
N TYR A 180 -3.45 7.22 -4.20
CA TYR A 180 -3.80 6.00 -3.48
C TYR A 180 -2.52 5.37 -2.93
N CYS A 181 -2.54 4.89 -1.70
CA CYS A 181 -1.38 4.27 -1.07
C CYS A 181 -0.10 5.09 -1.24
N LYS A 182 -0.14 6.39 -0.94
CA LYS A 182 0.98 7.36 -1.05
C LYS A 182 1.55 7.57 -2.46
N ALA A 183 1.06 6.86 -3.48
CA ALA A 183 1.41 7.06 -4.88
C ALA A 183 0.41 7.98 -5.60
N LYS A 184 0.88 8.69 -6.63
CA LYS A 184 0.05 9.48 -7.53
C LYS A 184 -0.16 8.70 -8.82
N PHE A 185 -1.42 8.40 -9.14
CA PHE A 185 -1.83 7.70 -10.35
C PHE A 185 -2.34 8.68 -11.39
N ILE A 186 -2.03 8.43 -12.65
CA ILE A 186 -2.46 9.19 -13.82
C ILE A 186 -2.83 8.18 -14.90
N LEU A 187 -4.09 8.22 -15.33
CA LEU A 187 -4.53 7.49 -16.52
C LEU A 187 -4.39 8.43 -17.72
N THR A 188 -3.49 8.09 -18.65
CA THR A 188 -3.25 8.91 -19.85
C THR A 188 -4.30 8.67 -20.91
N GLU A 189 -4.35 9.55 -21.93
CA GLU A 189 -5.25 9.41 -23.08
C GLU A 189 -4.98 8.15 -23.91
N THR A 190 -3.77 7.65 -23.85
CA THR A 190 -3.37 6.40 -24.53
C THR A 190 -3.61 5.14 -23.71
N GLY A 191 -4.22 5.25 -22.50
CA GLY A 191 -4.47 4.11 -21.60
C GLY A 191 -3.25 3.68 -20.77
N ARG A 192 -2.12 4.38 -20.90
CA ARG A 192 -0.97 4.12 -20.02
C ARG A 192 -1.31 4.62 -18.61
N VAL A 193 -1.11 3.77 -17.62
CA VAL A 193 -1.22 4.14 -16.20
C VAL A 193 0.17 4.51 -15.70
N VAL A 194 0.36 5.77 -15.32
CA VAL A 194 1.61 6.29 -14.75
C VAL A 194 1.46 6.39 -13.24
N MET A 195 2.40 5.82 -12.50
CA MET A 195 2.45 5.84 -11.04
C MET A 195 3.68 6.59 -10.57
N ASN A 196 3.48 7.75 -9.94
CA ASN A 196 4.56 8.58 -9.45
C ASN A 196 4.65 8.53 -7.91
N GLY A 197 5.87 8.49 -7.40
CA GLY A 197 6.14 8.56 -5.97
C GLY A 197 5.89 9.95 -5.37
N ASN A 198 5.96 10.05 -4.05
CA ASN A 198 5.76 11.31 -3.33
C ASN A 198 6.95 12.27 -3.57
N ARG A 199 6.66 13.54 -3.90
CA ARG A 199 7.68 14.61 -4.07
C ARG A 199 8.50 14.83 -2.80
N ASP A 200 7.90 14.74 -1.63
CA ASP A 200 8.60 14.95 -0.36
C ASP A 200 9.57 13.80 -0.04
N GLY A 201 9.28 12.59 -0.53
CA GLY A 201 10.22 11.46 -0.49
C GLY A 201 11.52 11.80 -1.23
N VAL A 202 11.42 12.38 -2.43
CA VAL A 202 12.60 12.77 -3.23
C VAL A 202 13.39 13.89 -2.54
N LYS A 203 12.71 14.88 -1.94
CA LYS A 203 13.39 15.94 -1.17
C LYS A 203 14.16 15.36 0.02
N ARG A 204 13.54 14.42 0.75
CA ARG A 204 14.20 13.72 1.87
C ARG A 204 15.38 12.89 1.41
N ALA A 205 15.24 12.15 0.31
CA ALA A 205 16.32 11.38 -0.29
C ALA A 205 17.53 12.26 -0.65
N ARG A 206 17.30 13.41 -1.28
CA ARG A 206 18.36 14.38 -1.61
C ARG A 206 19.08 14.91 -0.37
N ARG A 207 18.34 15.21 0.71
CA ARG A 207 18.94 15.64 1.99
C ARG A 207 19.76 14.52 2.62
N LYS A 208 19.25 13.29 2.59
CA LYS A 208 19.98 12.10 3.11
C LYS A 208 21.28 11.87 2.37
N ILE A 209 21.29 11.88 1.02
CA ILE A 209 22.51 11.71 0.22
C ILE A 209 23.58 12.73 0.63
N LYS A 210 23.21 14.00 0.80
CA LYS A 210 24.15 15.05 1.23
C LYS A 210 24.66 14.81 2.65
N ALA A 211 23.78 14.45 3.57
CA ALA A 211 24.14 14.18 4.98
C ALA A 211 25.05 12.94 5.14
N PHE A 212 24.93 11.95 4.29
CA PHE A 212 25.77 10.76 4.32
C PHE A 212 27.25 11.09 4.12
N ARG A 213 27.59 12.10 3.30
CA ARG A 213 28.97 12.54 3.12
C ARG A 213 29.60 12.98 4.45
N THR A 214 28.90 13.82 5.21
CA THR A 214 29.37 14.30 6.51
C THR A 214 29.50 13.14 7.50
N LYS A 215 28.56 12.20 7.52
CA LYS A 215 28.61 11.04 8.39
C LYS A 215 29.80 10.12 8.11
N ILE A 216 30.14 9.91 6.84
CA ILE A 216 31.33 9.12 6.46
C ILE A 216 32.60 9.87 6.88
N GLN A 217 32.69 11.17 6.61
CA GLN A 217 33.85 11.98 7.02
C GLN A 217 34.07 11.99 8.54
N ASN A 218 33.00 11.93 9.32
CA ASN A 218 33.06 11.86 10.78
C ASN A 218 33.27 10.43 11.32
N GLY A 219 33.33 9.40 10.47
CA GLY A 219 33.41 8.01 10.91
C GLY A 219 32.09 7.44 11.52
N GLU A 220 30.98 8.18 11.40
CA GLU A 220 29.65 7.78 11.92
C GLU A 220 28.93 6.77 11.03
N MET A 221 29.43 6.53 9.83
CA MET A 221 28.81 5.67 8.83
C MET A 221 29.88 5.01 7.97
N SER A 222 29.76 3.68 7.81
CA SER A 222 30.63 2.95 6.91
C SER A 222 30.16 3.10 5.45
N TYR A 223 31.04 2.75 4.52
CA TYR A 223 30.67 2.71 3.10
C TYR A 223 29.64 1.62 2.79
N ASP A 224 29.65 0.49 3.51
CA ASP A 224 28.65 -0.58 3.36
C ASP A 224 27.25 -0.11 3.82
N ASP A 225 27.19 0.67 4.90
CA ASP A 225 25.93 1.30 5.35
C ASP A 225 25.42 2.34 4.36
N LEU A 226 26.32 3.15 3.81
CA LEU A 226 25.99 4.11 2.74
C LEU A 226 25.36 3.38 1.57
N TRP A 227 26.00 2.33 1.12
CA TRP A 227 25.59 1.55 -0.03
C TRP A 227 24.21 0.91 0.16
N THR A 228 24.03 0.23 1.30
CA THR A 228 22.74 -0.37 1.68
C THR A 228 21.62 0.67 1.72
N SER A 229 21.89 1.83 2.35
CA SER A 229 20.92 2.92 2.47
C SER A 229 20.57 3.54 1.11
N VAL A 230 21.55 3.72 0.22
CA VAL A 230 21.32 4.34 -1.09
C VAL A 230 20.62 3.37 -2.03
N ASN A 231 21.00 2.09 -2.06
CA ASN A 231 20.33 1.09 -2.88
C ASN A 231 18.87 0.88 -2.46
N GLY A 232 18.59 0.74 -1.17
CA GLY A 232 17.22 0.66 -0.68
C GLY A 232 16.38 1.89 -1.07
N MET A 233 16.98 3.08 -1.04
CA MET A 233 16.34 4.31 -1.45
C MET A 233 16.09 4.36 -2.97
N LEU A 234 17.06 3.96 -3.80
CA LEU A 234 16.92 3.94 -5.26
C LEU A 234 15.89 2.89 -5.69
N ALA A 235 15.94 1.68 -5.15
CA ALA A 235 14.98 0.60 -5.40
C ALA A 235 13.54 1.06 -5.08
N TYR A 236 13.35 1.76 -3.95
CA TYR A 236 12.05 2.36 -3.63
C TYR A 236 11.55 3.32 -4.72
N PHE A 237 12.40 4.17 -5.27
CA PHE A 237 11.98 5.09 -6.35
C PHE A 237 11.85 4.41 -7.71
N GLU A 238 12.60 3.34 -7.96
CA GLU A 238 12.51 2.53 -9.19
C GLU A 238 11.21 1.73 -9.28
N SER A 239 10.54 1.48 -8.14
CA SER A 239 9.20 0.87 -8.11
C SER A 239 8.10 1.78 -8.71
N TYR A 240 8.42 3.06 -8.96
CA TYR A 240 7.53 4.04 -9.59
C TYR A 240 7.97 4.35 -11.02
N ASP A 241 7.05 4.92 -11.82
CA ASP A 241 7.34 5.38 -13.19
C ASP A 241 8.12 6.74 -13.18
N ASP A 242 8.95 6.96 -12.17
CA ASP A 242 9.67 8.21 -11.90
C ASP A 242 11.13 8.19 -12.39
N HIS A 243 11.39 7.57 -13.54
CA HIS A 243 12.74 7.36 -14.08
C HIS A 243 13.64 8.61 -14.03
N ASN A 244 13.12 9.77 -14.43
CA ASN A 244 13.87 11.03 -14.38
C ASN A 244 14.27 11.45 -12.96
N ARG A 245 13.50 11.08 -11.93
CA ARG A 245 13.85 11.36 -10.53
C ARG A 245 14.94 10.44 -10.03
N VAL A 246 14.89 9.18 -10.41
CA VAL A 246 15.97 8.22 -10.11
C VAL A 246 17.29 8.69 -10.73
N LEU A 247 17.28 9.05 -12.01
CA LEU A 247 18.47 9.59 -12.67
C LEU A 247 19.02 10.86 -11.97
N ARG A 248 18.15 11.76 -11.52
CA ARG A 248 18.58 12.94 -10.76
C ARG A 248 19.19 12.58 -9.40
N LEU A 249 18.69 11.57 -8.71
CA LEU A 249 19.26 11.09 -7.45
C LEU A 249 20.61 10.41 -7.68
N ARG A 250 20.75 9.60 -8.73
CA ARG A 250 22.02 8.97 -9.12
C ARG A 250 23.07 10.04 -9.48
N ARG A 251 22.71 11.06 -10.27
CA ARG A 251 23.61 12.20 -10.59
C ARG A 251 24.01 12.98 -9.34
N LEU A 252 23.08 13.23 -8.42
CA LEU A 252 23.39 13.87 -7.16
C LEU A 252 24.36 13.05 -6.33
N PHE A 253 24.14 11.74 -6.24
CA PHE A 253 25.04 10.83 -5.53
C PHE A 253 26.46 10.92 -6.12
N TYR A 254 26.58 10.80 -7.43
CA TYR A 254 27.87 10.95 -8.13
C TYR A 254 28.54 12.30 -7.83
N SER A 255 27.79 13.39 -7.85
CA SER A 255 28.34 14.73 -7.55
C SER A 255 28.83 14.89 -6.10
N VAL A 256 28.28 14.11 -5.18
CA VAL A 256 28.64 14.14 -3.74
C VAL A 256 29.83 13.22 -3.41
N PHE A 257 29.88 12.04 -4.04
CA PHE A 257 30.81 10.98 -3.66
C PHE A 257 31.90 10.70 -4.72
N GLY A 258 31.74 11.20 -5.95
CA GLY A 258 32.72 11.00 -7.05
C GLY A 258 32.66 9.63 -7.74
N PHE A 259 31.73 8.75 -7.33
CA PHE A 259 31.54 7.44 -7.95
C PHE A 259 30.05 7.14 -8.16
N SER A 260 29.73 6.14 -9.01
CA SER A 260 28.36 5.74 -9.31
C SER A 260 27.83 4.77 -8.26
N PRO A 261 26.54 4.84 -7.89
CA PRO A 261 25.93 3.88 -6.98
C PRO A 261 25.72 2.49 -7.62
N GLU A 262 26.38 2.16 -8.69
CA GLU A 262 26.20 0.92 -9.44
C GLU A 262 27.17 -0.16 -8.96
N ARG A 263 26.64 -1.20 -8.31
CA ARG A 263 27.24 -2.49 -7.88
C ARG A 263 28.15 -2.48 -6.63
N ILE A 264 27.70 -3.22 -5.63
CA ILE A 264 28.44 -3.56 -4.40
C ILE A 264 29.80 -4.22 -4.70
N GLU A 265 29.87 -5.08 -5.72
CA GLU A 265 31.09 -5.80 -6.10
C GLU A 265 32.22 -4.86 -6.51
N ASN A 266 31.95 -3.87 -7.34
CA ASN A 266 32.96 -2.90 -7.78
C ASN A 266 33.42 -1.95 -6.66
N PHE A 267 32.64 -1.83 -5.60
CA PHE A 267 32.95 -0.97 -4.48
C PHE A 267 33.92 -1.62 -3.50
N ARG A 268 33.72 -2.89 -3.19
CA ARG A 268 34.66 -3.68 -2.34
C ARG A 268 36.05 -3.77 -2.97
N GLU A 269 36.14 -3.84 -4.29
CA GLU A 269 37.41 -3.83 -5.03
C GLU A 269 38.10 -2.45 -5.02
N ARG A 270 37.33 -1.34 -5.07
CA ARG A 270 37.90 0.02 -5.01
C ARG A 270 38.41 0.38 -3.61
N GLY A 271 37.65 0.06 -2.55
CA GLY A 271 38.10 0.25 -1.18
C GLY A 271 39.45 -0.45 -0.87
N LYS A 272 39.67 -1.64 -1.43
CA LYS A 272 40.94 -2.34 -1.32
C LYS A 272 42.09 -1.68 -2.11
N LYS A 273 41.79 -1.00 -3.22
CA LYS A 273 42.79 -0.28 -4.03
C LYS A 273 43.21 1.04 -3.38
N ASP A 274 42.27 1.73 -2.72
CA ASP A 274 42.57 3.00 -2.04
C ASP A 274 43.38 2.77 -0.74
N GLU A 275 43.21 1.62 -0.06
CA GLU A 275 44.08 1.21 1.06
C GLU A 275 45.50 0.85 0.62
N ILE A 276 45.68 0.37 -0.61
CA ILE A 276 47.01 0.04 -1.16
C ILE A 276 47.75 1.31 -1.68
N CYS A 277 47.04 2.40 -1.98
CA CYS A 277 47.66 3.65 -2.39
C CYS A 277 48.00 4.60 -1.23
N CYS A 278 47.61 4.27 0.00
CA CYS A 278 47.95 5.04 1.22
C CYS A 278 48.98 4.31 2.11
N ALA A 279 49.57 3.23 1.65
CA ALA A 279 50.71 2.52 2.24
C ALA A 279 51.95 2.72 1.35
#